data_65cfb8ae5130d9e8858f706b1c5ec351
#
_entry.id   65cfb8ae5130d9e8858f706b1c5ec351
#
_cell.length_a   1.000
_cell.length_b   1.000
_cell.length_c   1.000
_cell.angle_alpha   90.00
_cell.angle_beta   90.00
_cell.angle_gamma   90.00
#
_symmetry.space_group_name_H-M   'P 1'
#
loop_
_entity.id
_entity.type
_entity.pdbx_description
1 polymer ?
#
loop_
_entity_poly.entity_id
_entity_poly.type
_entity_poly.pdbx_seq_one_letter_code
_entity_poly.pdbx_strand_id
1 'polypeptide(L)'
;SILSEMSMEELSGYAEAFVKTAGRCGITSVGDLPLYGVRAEPAYRILEDKGKLSVRINFAIDFKEEIDEILRTKEAYSSEMLRCIGVKDFLDGTPMGHTGFMLEDYTDMPGFRSEPMIDPEHLKERVAQMAANDIKVRLHACGDGAVRLGLDAFEYAKSMYGDRDLRHCIEHIEAISPDDIKRFGQLGVIASVQPDHLPKYSFYEHPFHTMIGEERMRYSWPFRSIADAGGRLAFGTDYPVTELNPLRGIFRAVTRLTDELQPEGGFSPDEKLTVHSSLQAYTYGSAF
;
A
#
# COMPACT_ATOMS: atom_id res chain seq x y z
N SER A 1 5.84 -10.71 -20.12
CA SER A 1 6.41 -10.90 -18.77
C SER A 1 6.74 -12.39 -18.60
N ILE A 2 7.88 -12.73 -18.01
CA ILE A 2 8.25 -14.14 -17.71
C ILE A 2 7.15 -14.83 -16.88
N LEU A 3 6.49 -14.10 -15.99
CA LEU A 3 5.42 -14.61 -15.14
C LEU A 3 4.16 -15.00 -15.93
N SER A 4 3.88 -14.35 -17.05
CA SER A 4 2.71 -14.68 -17.90
C SER A 4 2.91 -15.95 -18.74
N GLU A 5 4.12 -16.49 -18.79
CA GLU A 5 4.48 -17.70 -19.53
C GLU A 5 4.59 -18.94 -18.62
N MET A 6 4.43 -18.75 -17.30
CA MET A 6 4.56 -19.85 -16.33
C MET A 6 3.37 -20.78 -16.37
N SER A 7 3.64 -22.07 -16.26
CA SER A 7 2.59 -23.09 -16.10
C SER A 7 1.92 -22.95 -14.72
N MET A 8 0.68 -23.43 -14.62
CA MET A 8 -0.04 -23.44 -13.34
C MET A 8 0.66 -24.30 -12.26
N GLU A 9 1.41 -25.32 -12.68
CA GLU A 9 2.22 -26.15 -11.77
C GLU A 9 3.37 -25.33 -11.17
N GLU A 10 4.10 -24.58 -11.99
CA GLU A 10 5.17 -23.68 -11.52
C GLU A 10 4.62 -22.60 -10.59
N LEU A 11 3.54 -21.92 -10.97
CA LEU A 11 2.89 -20.91 -10.11
C LEU A 11 2.45 -21.49 -8.78
N SER A 12 1.88 -22.71 -8.76
CA SER A 12 1.50 -23.38 -7.52
C SER A 12 2.71 -23.75 -6.66
N GLY A 13 3.83 -24.09 -7.28
CA GLY A 13 5.10 -24.33 -6.58
C GLY A 13 5.64 -23.09 -5.90
N TYR A 14 5.61 -21.92 -6.58
CA TYR A 14 5.99 -20.64 -5.98
C TYR A 14 5.03 -20.20 -4.89
N ALA A 15 3.72 -20.35 -5.08
CA ALA A 15 2.73 -20.06 -4.06
C ALA A 15 2.94 -20.93 -2.80
N GLU A 16 3.22 -22.24 -2.95
CA GLU A 16 3.54 -23.13 -1.82
C GLU A 16 4.82 -22.70 -1.09
N ALA A 17 5.86 -22.31 -1.81
CA ALA A 17 7.10 -21.79 -1.22
C ALA A 17 6.86 -20.49 -0.45
N PHE A 18 6.07 -19.58 -1.02
CA PHE A 18 5.70 -18.32 -0.38
C PHE A 18 4.95 -18.53 0.93
N VAL A 19 3.85 -19.30 0.95
CA VAL A 19 3.07 -19.51 2.18
C VAL A 19 3.85 -20.21 3.27
N LYS A 20 4.77 -21.13 2.90
CA LYS A 20 5.69 -21.75 3.87
C LYS A 20 6.67 -20.74 4.47
N THR A 21 7.20 -19.84 3.65
CA THR A 21 8.13 -18.79 4.11
C THR A 21 7.42 -17.78 4.99
N ALA A 22 6.22 -17.35 4.60
CA ALA A 22 5.38 -16.44 5.39
C ALA A 22 5.05 -17.05 6.76
N GLY A 23 4.65 -18.32 6.80
CA GLY A 23 4.37 -19.03 8.06
C GLY A 23 5.59 -19.11 8.99
N ARG A 24 6.81 -19.28 8.45
CA ARG A 24 8.05 -19.24 9.26
C ARG A 24 8.32 -17.88 9.87
N CYS A 25 7.87 -16.79 9.23
CA CYS A 25 7.94 -15.44 9.75
C CYS A 25 6.80 -15.10 10.72
N GLY A 26 5.92 -16.06 11.06
CA GLY A 26 4.76 -15.85 11.93
C GLY A 26 3.60 -15.12 11.25
N ILE A 27 3.63 -14.96 9.93
CA ILE A 27 2.58 -14.32 9.16
C ILE A 27 1.42 -15.30 8.99
N THR A 28 0.22 -14.89 9.37
CA THR A 28 -1.00 -15.71 9.31
C THR A 28 -1.96 -15.24 8.22
N SER A 29 -1.79 -14.01 7.74
CA SER A 29 -2.62 -13.44 6.67
C SER A 29 -1.80 -12.46 5.85
N VAL A 30 -2.07 -12.38 4.55
CA VAL A 30 -1.43 -11.43 3.64
C VAL A 30 -2.49 -10.74 2.76
N GLY A 31 -2.20 -9.50 2.37
CA GLY A 31 -2.86 -8.83 1.27
C GLY A 31 -2.00 -9.00 0.02
N ASP A 32 -2.45 -9.79 -0.93
CA ASP A 32 -1.76 -10.01 -2.20
C ASP A 32 -2.31 -9.07 -3.26
N LEU A 33 -1.45 -8.28 -3.88
CA LEU A 33 -1.85 -7.25 -4.83
C LEU A 33 -1.40 -7.63 -6.24
N PRO A 34 -2.22 -7.37 -7.28
CA PRO A 34 -1.87 -7.73 -8.64
C PRO A 34 -0.63 -6.98 -9.09
N LEU A 35 0.26 -7.69 -9.74
CA LEU A 35 1.45 -7.14 -10.36
C LEU A 35 1.44 -7.44 -11.85
N TYR A 36 1.32 -6.40 -12.68
CA TYR A 36 1.44 -6.46 -14.14
C TYR A 36 0.59 -7.55 -14.81
N GLY A 37 -0.66 -7.72 -14.37
CA GLY A 37 -1.62 -8.64 -14.96
C GLY A 37 -1.40 -10.11 -14.64
N VAL A 38 -0.53 -10.43 -13.69
CA VAL A 38 -0.38 -11.81 -13.20
C VAL A 38 -1.51 -12.15 -12.23
N ARG A 39 -2.24 -13.21 -12.54
CA ARG A 39 -3.32 -13.74 -11.71
C ARG A 39 -2.82 -14.95 -10.93
N ALA A 40 -2.49 -14.78 -9.65
CA ALA A 40 -1.97 -15.83 -8.78
C ALA A 40 -3.07 -16.61 -8.04
N GLU A 41 -4.29 -16.11 -7.99
CA GLU A 41 -5.39 -16.69 -7.23
C GLU A 41 -5.75 -18.13 -7.64
N PRO A 42 -5.63 -18.58 -8.92
CA PRO A 42 -5.86 -19.98 -9.24
C PRO A 42 -4.81 -20.92 -8.65
N ALA A 43 -3.56 -20.46 -8.50
CA ALA A 43 -2.51 -21.23 -7.84
C ALA A 43 -2.79 -21.38 -6.33
N TYR A 44 -3.25 -20.32 -5.67
CA TYR A 44 -3.69 -20.41 -4.26
C TYR A 44 -4.92 -21.31 -4.09
N ARG A 45 -5.86 -21.31 -5.04
CA ARG A 45 -7.01 -22.24 -5.01
C ARG A 45 -6.55 -23.69 -5.04
N ILE A 46 -5.57 -24.04 -5.88
CA ILE A 46 -5.00 -25.39 -5.90
C ILE A 46 -4.39 -25.78 -4.54
N LEU A 47 -3.76 -24.84 -3.85
CA LEU A 47 -3.20 -25.08 -2.52
C LEU A 47 -4.31 -25.26 -1.46
N GLU A 48 -5.35 -24.44 -1.54
CA GLU A 48 -6.52 -24.53 -0.66
C GLU A 48 -7.20 -25.91 -0.81
N ASP A 49 -7.50 -26.31 -2.05
CA ASP A 49 -8.14 -27.61 -2.36
C ASP A 49 -7.31 -28.81 -1.87
N LYS A 50 -5.98 -28.66 -1.82
CA LYS A 50 -5.05 -29.67 -1.31
C LYS A 50 -4.83 -29.57 0.21
N GLY A 51 -5.46 -28.62 0.90
CA GLY A 51 -5.24 -28.37 2.34
C GLY A 51 -3.82 -27.86 2.67
N LYS A 52 -3.14 -27.24 1.70
CA LYS A 52 -1.76 -26.74 1.82
C LYS A 52 -1.68 -25.22 2.02
N LEU A 53 -2.78 -24.50 1.93
CA LEU A 53 -2.83 -23.06 2.12
C LEU A 53 -2.80 -22.75 3.63
N SER A 54 -1.60 -22.49 4.16
CA SER A 54 -1.35 -22.31 5.61
C SER A 54 -1.43 -20.85 6.06
N VAL A 55 -1.61 -19.90 5.12
CA VAL A 55 -1.71 -18.46 5.36
C VAL A 55 -2.96 -17.96 4.62
N ARG A 56 -3.76 -17.11 5.26
CA ARG A 56 -4.91 -16.50 4.61
C ARG A 56 -4.45 -15.54 3.52
N ILE A 57 -4.97 -15.71 2.33
CA ILE A 57 -4.68 -14.84 1.18
C ILE A 57 -5.89 -13.96 0.92
N ASN A 58 -5.72 -12.68 1.15
CA ASN A 58 -6.69 -11.64 0.81
C ASN A 58 -6.15 -10.90 -0.42
N PHE A 59 -6.61 -11.27 -1.62
CA PHE A 59 -6.07 -10.68 -2.83
C PHE A 59 -6.98 -9.59 -3.42
N ALA A 60 -6.38 -8.66 -4.15
CA ALA A 60 -7.09 -7.74 -5.01
C ALA A 60 -6.87 -8.12 -6.48
N ILE A 61 -7.76 -7.67 -7.36
CA ILE A 61 -7.60 -7.78 -8.81
C ILE A 61 -7.41 -6.40 -9.44
N ASP A 62 -7.21 -6.35 -10.75
CA ASP A 62 -6.98 -5.09 -11.44
C ASP A 62 -8.21 -4.18 -11.33
N PHE A 63 -7.99 -2.90 -11.02
CA PHE A 63 -9.02 -1.87 -10.94
C PHE A 63 -9.76 -1.64 -12.27
N LYS A 64 -9.12 -1.98 -13.41
CA LYS A 64 -9.67 -1.80 -14.75
C LYS A 64 -10.64 -2.89 -15.16
N GLU A 65 -10.74 -3.98 -14.39
CA GLU A 65 -11.71 -5.06 -14.65
C GLU A 65 -13.15 -4.55 -14.59
N GLU A 66 -14.02 -5.13 -15.41
CA GLU A 66 -15.44 -4.81 -15.40
C GLU A 66 -16.10 -5.15 -14.05
N ILE A 67 -17.08 -4.35 -13.62
CA ILE A 67 -17.76 -4.53 -12.33
C ILE A 67 -18.29 -5.96 -12.15
N ASP A 68 -18.91 -6.49 -13.20
CA ASP A 68 -19.47 -7.85 -13.16
C ASP A 68 -18.38 -8.92 -12.98
N GLU A 69 -17.18 -8.72 -13.55
CA GLU A 69 -16.05 -9.63 -13.36
C GLU A 69 -15.51 -9.53 -11.94
N ILE A 70 -15.41 -8.33 -11.39
CA ILE A 70 -14.99 -8.13 -10.00
C ILE A 70 -15.95 -8.83 -9.05
N LEU A 71 -17.27 -8.66 -9.25
CA LEU A 71 -18.30 -9.28 -8.40
C LEU A 71 -18.29 -10.81 -8.53
N ARG A 72 -18.16 -11.35 -9.75
CA ARG A 72 -17.99 -12.80 -9.95
C ARG A 72 -16.75 -13.35 -9.25
N THR A 73 -15.62 -12.62 -9.34
CA THR A 73 -14.39 -13.03 -8.66
C THR A 73 -14.53 -12.98 -7.13
N LYS A 74 -15.19 -11.94 -6.58
CA LYS A 74 -15.49 -11.87 -5.15
C LYS A 74 -16.36 -13.03 -4.69
N GLU A 75 -17.36 -13.43 -5.46
CA GLU A 75 -18.21 -14.57 -5.14
C GLU A 75 -17.44 -15.90 -5.22
N ALA A 76 -16.68 -16.11 -6.30
CA ALA A 76 -15.89 -17.33 -6.51
C ALA A 76 -14.79 -17.53 -5.47
N TYR A 77 -14.21 -16.43 -4.95
CA TYR A 77 -13.13 -16.45 -3.96
C TYR A 77 -13.61 -15.75 -2.67
N SER A 78 -14.37 -16.47 -1.86
CA SER A 78 -15.00 -15.95 -0.63
C SER A 78 -14.76 -16.84 0.59
N SER A 79 -13.80 -17.77 0.53
CA SER A 79 -13.50 -18.67 1.65
C SER A 79 -12.77 -17.93 2.79
N GLU A 80 -12.63 -18.58 3.95
CA GLU A 80 -11.85 -18.04 5.06
C GLU A 80 -10.35 -17.89 4.71
N MET A 81 -9.83 -18.82 3.88
CA MET A 81 -8.40 -18.88 3.56
C MET A 81 -8.02 -18.14 2.27
N LEU A 82 -8.96 -18.00 1.32
CA LEU A 82 -8.70 -17.36 0.04
C LEU A 82 -9.85 -16.45 -0.36
N ARG A 83 -9.62 -15.14 -0.32
CA ARG A 83 -10.68 -14.15 -0.53
C ARG A 83 -10.25 -13.03 -1.46
N CYS A 84 -11.12 -12.71 -2.43
CA CYS A 84 -11.01 -11.47 -3.20
C CYS A 84 -11.56 -10.30 -2.37
N ILE A 85 -10.71 -9.33 -2.02
CA ILE A 85 -11.08 -8.20 -1.16
C ILE A 85 -11.41 -6.91 -1.92
N GLY A 86 -11.16 -6.86 -3.22
CA GLY A 86 -11.41 -5.67 -4.03
C GLY A 86 -10.41 -5.51 -5.17
N VAL A 87 -10.08 -4.27 -5.46
CA VAL A 87 -9.26 -3.90 -6.63
C VAL A 87 -8.07 -3.04 -6.26
N LYS A 88 -7.05 -3.01 -7.14
CA LYS A 88 -5.81 -2.24 -6.98
C LYS A 88 -5.44 -1.56 -8.29
N ASP A 89 -4.99 -0.30 -8.20
CA ASP A 89 -4.29 0.38 -9.31
C ASP A 89 -3.18 1.30 -8.79
N PHE A 90 -2.48 1.92 -9.73
CA PHE A 90 -1.34 2.81 -9.50
C PHE A 90 -1.73 4.22 -9.94
N LEU A 91 -1.58 5.20 -9.05
CA LEU A 91 -1.77 6.61 -9.37
C LEU A 91 -0.51 7.27 -9.88
N ASP A 92 0.65 6.77 -9.45
CA ASP A 92 1.98 7.25 -9.85
C ASP A 92 3.03 6.14 -9.79
N GLY A 93 4.29 6.50 -10.03
CA GLY A 93 5.46 5.69 -9.70
C GLY A 93 6.06 6.11 -8.36
N THR A 94 7.38 6.37 -8.33
CA THR A 94 8.08 6.78 -7.10
C THR A 94 8.81 8.10 -7.28
N PRO A 95 8.90 8.95 -6.24
CA PRO A 95 9.69 10.17 -6.29
C PRO A 95 11.17 9.91 -6.64
N MET A 96 11.75 8.80 -6.17
CA MET A 96 13.13 8.40 -6.49
C MET A 96 13.41 8.26 -7.99
N GLY A 97 12.41 7.93 -8.78
CA GLY A 97 12.51 7.84 -10.24
C GLY A 97 11.95 9.06 -10.98
N HIS A 98 11.62 10.15 -10.28
CA HIS A 98 10.87 11.30 -10.80
C HIS A 98 9.57 10.89 -11.51
N THR A 99 8.98 9.77 -11.10
CA THR A 99 7.69 9.26 -11.58
C THR A 99 6.58 9.37 -10.55
N GLY A 100 6.89 9.80 -9.33
CA GLY A 100 5.92 10.18 -8.32
C GLY A 100 5.19 11.45 -8.72
N PHE A 101 3.87 11.46 -8.72
CA PHE A 101 3.07 12.64 -9.01
C PHE A 101 3.07 13.58 -7.81
N MET A 102 3.68 14.77 -7.99
CA MET A 102 3.86 15.78 -6.96
C MET A 102 2.91 16.96 -7.16
N LEU A 103 2.55 17.66 -6.07
CA LEU A 103 1.75 18.89 -6.11
C LEU A 103 2.53 20.06 -6.73
N GLU A 104 3.83 20.10 -6.48
CA GLU A 104 4.74 21.11 -7.00
C GLU A 104 5.86 20.44 -7.81
N ASP A 105 6.56 21.23 -8.60
CA ASP A 105 7.71 20.77 -9.38
C ASP A 105 8.76 20.10 -8.48
N TYR A 106 9.51 19.15 -9.04
CA TYR A 106 10.69 18.66 -8.40
C TYR A 106 11.73 19.76 -8.24
N THR A 107 12.34 19.88 -7.07
CA THR A 107 13.29 20.95 -6.74
C THR A 107 14.55 20.88 -7.61
N ASP A 108 15.00 19.68 -7.94
CA ASP A 108 16.13 19.42 -8.83
C ASP A 108 15.77 19.44 -10.32
N MET A 109 14.49 19.54 -10.66
CA MET A 109 13.98 19.64 -12.03
C MET A 109 12.88 20.73 -12.13
N PRO A 110 13.25 22.04 -12.01
CA PRO A 110 12.29 23.12 -12.11
C PRO A 110 11.52 23.11 -13.44
N GLY A 111 10.21 23.30 -13.39
CA GLY A 111 9.32 23.18 -14.53
C GLY A 111 8.83 21.75 -14.81
N PHE A 112 9.24 20.78 -14.01
CA PHE A 112 8.82 19.40 -14.16
C PHE A 112 8.18 18.84 -12.87
N ARG A 113 7.01 18.28 -13.03
CA ARG A 113 6.38 17.33 -12.11
C ARG A 113 5.77 16.21 -12.94
N SER A 114 5.79 14.99 -12.43
CA SER A 114 5.18 13.86 -13.12
C SER A 114 3.65 14.06 -13.22
N GLU A 115 3.05 13.49 -14.24
CA GLU A 115 1.60 13.42 -14.37
C GLU A 115 1.06 12.17 -13.67
N PRO A 116 -0.21 12.18 -13.21
CA PRO A 116 -0.83 10.99 -12.68
C PRO A 116 -1.03 9.93 -13.77
N MET A 117 -0.93 8.64 -13.40
CA MET A 117 -1.11 7.52 -14.32
C MET A 117 -2.56 7.32 -14.76
N ILE A 118 -3.52 7.92 -14.05
CA ILE A 118 -4.96 7.84 -14.33
C ILE A 118 -5.49 9.27 -14.40
N ASP A 119 -6.34 9.52 -15.38
CA ASP A 119 -7.06 10.79 -15.46
C ASP A 119 -7.87 11.04 -14.17
N PRO A 120 -7.76 12.21 -13.53
CA PRO A 120 -8.38 12.49 -12.24
C PRO A 120 -9.92 12.34 -12.22
N GLU A 121 -10.61 12.77 -13.27
CA GLU A 121 -12.07 12.66 -13.32
C GLU A 121 -12.49 11.22 -13.56
N HIS A 122 -11.79 10.48 -14.42
CA HIS A 122 -12.01 9.06 -14.61
C HIS A 122 -11.79 8.27 -13.30
N LEU A 123 -10.74 8.60 -12.52
CA LEU A 123 -10.49 7.97 -11.23
C LEU A 123 -11.66 8.18 -10.27
N LYS A 124 -12.16 9.42 -10.12
CA LYS A 124 -13.29 9.76 -9.24
C LYS A 124 -14.54 8.97 -9.62
N GLU A 125 -14.90 8.97 -10.90
CA GLU A 125 -16.05 8.24 -11.40
C GLU A 125 -15.93 6.73 -11.14
N ARG A 126 -14.75 6.18 -11.41
CA ARG A 126 -14.51 4.75 -11.25
C ARG A 126 -14.50 4.33 -9.79
N VAL A 127 -13.88 5.10 -8.89
CA VAL A 127 -13.94 4.87 -7.44
C VAL A 127 -15.38 4.96 -6.93
N ALA A 128 -16.18 5.90 -7.43
CA ALA A 128 -17.59 6.02 -7.09
C ALA A 128 -18.40 4.79 -7.55
N GLN A 129 -18.13 4.26 -8.76
CA GLN A 129 -18.73 3.01 -9.23
C GLN A 129 -18.35 1.81 -8.34
N MET A 130 -17.09 1.72 -7.90
CA MET A 130 -16.65 0.70 -6.94
C MET A 130 -17.41 0.81 -5.62
N ALA A 131 -17.51 2.03 -5.07
CA ALA A 131 -18.24 2.28 -3.84
C ALA A 131 -19.72 1.92 -3.95
N ALA A 132 -20.38 2.22 -5.08
CA ALA A 132 -21.77 1.85 -5.35
C ALA A 132 -22.02 0.33 -5.28
N ASN A 133 -20.98 -0.48 -5.56
CA ASN A 133 -21.03 -1.94 -5.61
C ASN A 133 -20.32 -2.63 -4.42
N ASP A 134 -20.07 -1.92 -3.34
CA ASP A 134 -19.37 -2.43 -2.15
C ASP A 134 -18.00 -3.07 -2.45
N ILE A 135 -17.25 -2.44 -3.35
CA ILE A 135 -15.92 -2.89 -3.76
C ILE A 135 -14.86 -2.01 -3.12
N LYS A 136 -13.98 -2.62 -2.32
CA LYS A 136 -12.81 -1.96 -1.74
C LYS A 136 -11.82 -1.59 -2.84
N VAL A 137 -11.25 -0.39 -2.75
CA VAL A 137 -10.20 0.11 -3.65
C VAL A 137 -8.91 0.34 -2.87
N ARG A 138 -7.79 -0.09 -3.45
CA ARG A 138 -6.43 0.16 -2.97
C ARG A 138 -5.65 0.89 -4.05
N LEU A 139 -5.02 2.00 -3.71
CA LEU A 139 -4.31 2.86 -4.67
C LEU A 139 -2.86 3.04 -4.25
N HIS A 140 -1.93 2.70 -5.17
CA HIS A 140 -0.53 3.07 -4.99
C HIS A 140 -0.39 4.59 -5.17
N ALA A 141 0.20 5.27 -4.19
CA ALA A 141 0.46 6.69 -4.23
C ALA A 141 1.70 7.00 -3.40
N CYS A 142 2.81 7.30 -4.05
CA CYS A 142 4.07 7.67 -3.41
C CYS A 142 4.27 9.18 -3.29
N GLY A 143 3.90 9.95 -4.32
CA GLY A 143 3.96 11.40 -4.32
C GLY A 143 2.78 12.06 -3.60
N ASP A 144 3.00 13.27 -3.07
CA ASP A 144 1.96 14.03 -2.35
C ASP A 144 0.77 14.42 -3.24
N GLY A 145 0.98 14.63 -4.54
CA GLY A 145 -0.08 14.84 -5.53
C GLY A 145 -0.92 13.57 -5.74
N ALA A 146 -0.28 12.39 -5.79
CA ALA A 146 -0.98 11.12 -5.93
C ALA A 146 -1.80 10.78 -4.67
N VAL A 147 -1.25 11.03 -3.48
CA VAL A 147 -1.98 10.86 -2.21
C VAL A 147 -3.23 11.74 -2.20
N ARG A 148 -3.09 13.02 -2.55
CA ARG A 148 -4.24 13.95 -2.65
C ARG A 148 -5.28 13.46 -3.64
N LEU A 149 -4.85 13.05 -4.82
CA LEU A 149 -5.73 12.54 -5.87
C LEU A 149 -6.55 11.32 -5.39
N GLY A 150 -5.91 10.39 -4.70
CA GLY A 150 -6.59 9.23 -4.10
C GLY A 150 -7.60 9.62 -3.02
N LEU A 151 -7.22 10.53 -2.12
CA LEU A 151 -8.13 11.04 -1.08
C LEU A 151 -9.33 11.80 -1.69
N ASP A 152 -9.11 12.61 -2.73
CA ASP A 152 -10.18 13.33 -3.45
C ASP A 152 -11.18 12.36 -4.09
N ALA A 153 -10.69 11.28 -4.69
CA ALA A 153 -11.55 10.27 -5.27
C ALA A 153 -12.39 9.52 -4.20
N PHE A 154 -11.80 9.20 -3.04
CA PHE A 154 -12.53 8.59 -1.94
C PHE A 154 -13.53 9.55 -1.29
N GLU A 155 -13.18 10.83 -1.15
CA GLU A 155 -14.09 11.86 -0.66
C GLU A 155 -15.29 12.06 -1.59
N TYR A 156 -15.05 12.09 -2.90
CA TYR A 156 -16.10 12.15 -3.90
C TYR A 156 -17.05 10.94 -3.79
N ALA A 157 -16.52 9.74 -3.74
CA ALA A 157 -17.32 8.52 -3.59
C ALA A 157 -18.16 8.54 -2.29
N LYS A 158 -17.56 8.98 -1.17
CA LYS A 158 -18.26 9.14 0.11
C LYS A 158 -19.38 10.19 0.03
N SER A 159 -19.16 11.28 -0.71
CA SER A 159 -20.19 12.31 -0.91
C SER A 159 -21.39 11.80 -1.70
N MET A 160 -21.16 10.89 -2.65
CA MET A 160 -22.18 10.31 -3.52
C MET A 160 -22.99 9.18 -2.85
N TYR A 161 -22.35 8.33 -2.05
CA TYR A 161 -22.92 7.08 -1.55
C TYR A 161 -22.92 6.97 -0.02
N GLY A 162 -22.45 8.00 0.68
CA GLY A 162 -22.35 8.00 2.14
C GLY A 162 -21.15 7.21 2.65
N ASP A 163 -21.06 7.11 3.98
CA ASP A 163 -20.02 6.33 4.66
C ASP A 163 -20.39 4.85 4.66
N ARG A 164 -19.74 4.07 3.80
CA ARG A 164 -20.03 2.65 3.61
C ARG A 164 -19.00 1.72 4.28
N ASP A 165 -18.07 2.25 5.06
CA ASP A 165 -16.97 1.50 5.70
C ASP A 165 -16.26 0.50 4.74
N LEU A 166 -15.98 0.95 3.50
CA LEU A 166 -15.33 0.10 2.49
C LEU A 166 -13.85 -0.13 2.75
N ARG A 167 -13.28 0.61 3.72
CA ARG A 167 -11.89 0.46 4.14
C ARG A 167 -10.92 0.62 2.98
N HIS A 168 -11.16 1.62 2.13
CA HIS A 168 -10.24 1.99 1.07
C HIS A 168 -8.84 2.23 1.61
N CYS A 169 -7.82 1.94 0.80
CA CYS A 169 -6.43 2.10 1.21
C CYS A 169 -5.65 2.97 0.23
N ILE A 170 -4.72 3.74 0.78
CA ILE A 170 -3.61 4.33 0.00
C ILE A 170 -2.34 3.61 0.44
N GLU A 171 -1.57 3.12 -0.53
CA GLU A 171 -0.33 2.39 -0.34
C GLU A 171 0.86 3.35 -0.38
N HIS A 172 1.89 3.05 0.40
CA HIS A 172 3.22 3.68 0.46
C HIS A 172 3.23 5.02 1.17
N ILE A 173 2.67 6.08 0.61
CA ILE A 173 2.63 7.43 1.20
C ILE A 173 4.06 7.89 1.55
N GLU A 174 4.95 7.87 0.53
CA GLU A 174 6.34 8.27 0.73
C GLU A 174 6.49 9.77 0.97
N ALA A 175 5.65 10.58 0.32
CA ALA A 175 5.50 12.01 0.60
C ALA A 175 4.02 12.36 0.73
N ILE A 176 3.70 13.33 1.60
CA ILE A 176 2.33 13.80 1.79
C ILE A 176 2.32 15.33 2.04
N SER A 177 1.28 16.00 1.57
CA SER A 177 1.01 17.36 2.01
C SER A 177 0.47 17.35 3.45
N PRO A 178 0.93 18.26 4.34
CA PRO A 178 0.41 18.34 5.71
C PRO A 178 -1.11 18.54 5.77
N ASP A 179 -1.71 19.17 4.77
CA ASP A 179 -3.16 19.37 4.69
C ASP A 179 -3.94 18.06 4.54
N ASP A 180 -3.31 17.03 3.96
CA ASP A 180 -3.95 15.74 3.66
C ASP A 180 -3.83 14.74 4.82
N ILE A 181 -2.94 14.95 5.78
CA ILE A 181 -2.70 14.02 6.90
C ILE A 181 -3.99 13.72 7.66
N LYS A 182 -4.75 14.74 8.04
CA LYS A 182 -6.02 14.60 8.79
C LYS A 182 -7.14 13.93 7.99
N ARG A 183 -7.06 13.96 6.66
CA ARG A 183 -8.10 13.40 5.78
C ARG A 183 -8.19 11.89 5.90
N PHE A 184 -7.08 11.19 6.22
CA PHE A 184 -7.12 9.74 6.47
C PHE A 184 -8.11 9.36 7.56
N GLY A 185 -8.07 10.04 8.71
CA GLY A 185 -9.03 9.84 9.79
C GLY A 185 -10.45 10.29 9.43
N GLN A 186 -10.60 11.45 8.80
CA GLN A 186 -11.91 12.01 8.42
C GLN A 186 -12.66 11.16 7.39
N LEU A 187 -11.93 10.56 6.45
CA LEU A 187 -12.51 9.75 5.38
C LEU A 187 -12.56 8.25 5.75
N GLY A 188 -11.89 7.83 6.83
CA GLY A 188 -11.77 6.42 7.18
C GLY A 188 -10.87 5.64 6.22
N VAL A 189 -9.99 6.32 5.49
CA VAL A 189 -9.02 5.71 4.57
C VAL A 189 -7.87 5.11 5.36
N ILE A 190 -7.46 3.89 5.00
CA ILE A 190 -6.35 3.19 5.65
C ILE A 190 -5.04 3.60 4.97
N ALA A 191 -4.07 4.05 5.78
CA ALA A 191 -2.70 4.24 5.34
C ALA A 191 -1.96 2.90 5.38
N SER A 192 -1.82 2.27 4.22
CA SER A 192 -1.14 0.98 4.05
C SER A 192 0.33 1.23 3.69
N VAL A 193 1.19 1.15 4.69
CA VAL A 193 2.58 1.62 4.57
C VAL A 193 3.58 0.54 4.93
N GLN A 194 4.82 0.70 4.44
CA GLN A 194 5.88 -0.28 4.55
C GLN A 194 7.06 0.34 5.32
N PRO A 195 7.21 0.08 6.63
CA PRO A 195 8.28 0.69 7.39
C PRO A 195 9.70 0.33 6.91
N ASP A 196 9.86 -0.80 6.23
CA ASP A 196 11.16 -1.18 5.66
C ASP A 196 11.52 -0.43 4.36
N HIS A 197 10.57 0.34 3.79
CA HIS A 197 10.84 1.32 2.72
C HIS A 197 11.50 2.62 3.24
N LEU A 198 11.57 2.80 4.56
CA LEU A 198 12.26 3.96 5.14
C LEU A 198 13.68 4.09 4.58
N PRO A 199 14.14 5.33 4.35
CA PRO A 199 15.47 5.57 3.80
C PRO A 199 16.59 4.91 4.59
N LYS A 200 17.64 4.50 3.86
CA LYS A 200 18.91 4.01 4.43
C LYS A 200 19.93 5.13 4.63
N TYR A 201 19.51 6.38 4.42
CA TYR A 201 20.34 7.57 4.48
C TYR A 201 19.91 8.45 5.65
N SER A 202 20.76 9.38 6.05
CA SER A 202 20.34 10.47 6.93
C SER A 202 19.33 11.38 6.21
N PHE A 203 18.63 12.24 6.98
CA PHE A 203 17.64 13.15 6.41
C PHE A 203 18.22 14.01 5.27
N TYR A 204 19.40 14.59 5.49
CA TYR A 204 20.04 15.49 4.52
C TYR A 204 20.77 14.77 3.37
N GLU A 205 21.16 13.51 3.55
CA GLU A 205 21.84 12.71 2.54
C GLU A 205 20.87 11.95 1.63
N HIS A 206 19.59 11.88 2.02
CA HIS A 206 18.60 11.19 1.20
C HIS A 206 18.32 11.98 -0.09
N PRO A 207 18.25 11.31 -1.26
CA PRO A 207 17.97 11.96 -2.54
C PRO A 207 16.71 12.83 -2.54
N PHE A 208 15.68 12.49 -1.75
CA PHE A 208 14.48 13.31 -1.60
C PHE A 208 14.78 14.74 -1.13
N HIS A 209 15.81 14.92 -0.30
CA HIS A 209 16.18 16.26 0.14
C HIS A 209 16.51 17.18 -1.05
N THR A 210 17.16 16.63 -2.08
CA THR A 210 17.45 17.35 -3.32
C THR A 210 16.23 17.40 -4.25
N MET A 211 15.51 16.28 -4.36
CA MET A 211 14.41 16.11 -5.33
C MET A 211 13.15 16.89 -4.98
N ILE A 212 12.76 16.88 -3.70
CA ILE A 212 11.50 17.52 -3.24
C ILE A 212 11.74 18.68 -2.28
N GLY A 213 12.97 18.92 -1.89
CA GLY A 213 13.37 19.99 -0.97
C GLY A 213 13.09 19.66 0.50
N GLU A 214 13.75 20.39 1.40
CA GLU A 214 13.72 20.14 2.84
C GLU A 214 12.31 20.23 3.44
N GLU A 215 11.52 21.22 3.01
CA GLU A 215 10.20 21.45 3.57
C GLU A 215 9.25 20.27 3.32
N ARG A 216 9.15 19.82 2.07
CA ARG A 216 8.29 18.67 1.72
C ARG A 216 8.82 17.36 2.30
N MET A 217 10.15 17.21 2.37
CA MET A 217 10.78 16.02 2.93
C MET A 217 10.43 15.80 4.42
N ARG A 218 10.12 16.85 5.18
CA ARG A 218 9.68 16.73 6.58
C ARG A 218 8.40 15.91 6.73
N TYR A 219 7.59 15.85 5.68
CA TYR A 219 6.34 15.09 5.62
C TYR A 219 6.48 13.78 4.84
N SER A 220 7.70 13.20 4.81
CA SER A 220 7.95 11.92 4.18
C SER A 220 7.85 10.78 5.20
N TRP A 221 7.20 9.69 4.80
CA TRP A 221 6.90 8.53 5.65
C TRP A 221 6.27 8.93 6.99
N PRO A 222 5.12 9.64 7.00
CA PRO A 222 4.56 10.34 8.15
C PRO A 222 3.68 9.43 9.02
N PHE A 223 4.22 8.31 9.49
CA PHE A 223 3.45 7.26 10.16
C PHE A 223 2.79 7.74 11.44
N ARG A 224 3.55 8.45 12.28
CA ARG A 224 3.04 8.97 13.54
C ARG A 224 2.05 10.11 13.31
N SER A 225 2.37 11.03 12.43
CA SER A 225 1.50 12.15 12.10
C SER A 225 0.12 11.69 11.62
N ILE A 226 0.06 10.66 10.76
CA ILE A 226 -1.22 10.07 10.31
C ILE A 226 -1.96 9.41 11.48
N ALA A 227 -1.26 8.64 12.33
CA ALA A 227 -1.87 7.98 13.48
C ALA A 227 -2.41 8.99 14.50
N ASP A 228 -1.64 10.03 14.85
CA ASP A 228 -2.01 11.08 15.80
C ASP A 228 -3.20 11.92 15.27
N ALA A 229 -3.35 12.03 13.96
CA ALA A 229 -4.51 12.66 13.31
C ALA A 229 -5.76 11.74 13.21
N GLY A 230 -5.70 10.55 13.81
CA GLY A 230 -6.81 9.60 13.81
C GLY A 230 -6.87 8.67 12.60
N GLY A 231 -5.87 8.70 11.71
CA GLY A 231 -5.74 7.78 10.59
C GLY A 231 -5.34 6.37 11.07
N ARG A 232 -5.85 5.35 10.40
CA ARG A 232 -5.49 3.96 10.70
C ARG A 232 -4.30 3.53 9.86
N LEU A 233 -3.27 3.02 10.54
CA LEU A 233 -2.11 2.40 9.89
C LEU A 233 -2.36 0.90 9.67
N ALA A 234 -1.99 0.41 8.50
CA ALA A 234 -1.81 -1.00 8.19
C ALA A 234 -0.39 -1.19 7.66
N PHE A 235 0.37 -2.09 8.28
CA PHE A 235 1.74 -2.36 7.88
C PHE A 235 1.85 -3.60 6.99
N GLY A 236 2.70 -3.50 5.98
CA GLY A 236 3.09 -4.57 5.09
C GLY A 236 4.58 -4.50 4.78
N THR A 237 5.08 -5.42 3.97
CA THR A 237 6.48 -5.48 3.54
C THR A 237 6.65 -5.13 2.06
N ASP A 238 5.57 -5.22 1.28
CA ASP A 238 5.63 -5.12 -0.18
C ASP A 238 6.62 -6.15 -0.78
N TYR A 239 6.66 -7.35 -0.16
CA TYR A 239 7.53 -8.42 -0.65
C TYR A 239 7.25 -8.75 -2.12
N PRO A 240 8.26 -8.84 -2.98
CA PRO A 240 9.71 -8.99 -2.69
C PRO A 240 10.51 -7.68 -2.73
N VAL A 241 9.88 -6.50 -2.69
CA VAL A 241 10.59 -5.21 -2.65
C VAL A 241 11.45 -5.11 -1.38
N THR A 242 10.90 -5.52 -0.23
CA THR A 242 11.67 -5.72 1.00
C THR A 242 11.53 -7.14 1.53
N GLU A 243 12.25 -7.45 2.61
CA GLU A 243 12.19 -8.75 3.25
C GLU A 243 10.81 -9.04 3.86
N LEU A 244 10.42 -10.31 3.84
CA LEU A 244 9.10 -10.73 4.33
C LEU A 244 8.96 -10.64 5.87
N ASN A 245 10.08 -10.60 6.62
CA ASN A 245 10.07 -10.63 8.07
C ASN A 245 9.48 -9.35 8.70
N PRO A 246 8.29 -9.37 9.35
CA PRO A 246 7.64 -8.18 9.89
C PRO A 246 8.41 -7.56 11.06
N LEU A 247 9.26 -8.31 11.77
CA LEU A 247 10.06 -7.78 12.88
C LEU A 247 11.04 -6.69 12.42
N ARG A 248 11.53 -6.81 11.18
CA ARG A 248 12.36 -5.79 10.56
C ARG A 248 11.58 -4.48 10.39
N GLY A 249 10.36 -4.53 9.86
CA GLY A 249 9.49 -3.36 9.74
C GLY A 249 9.15 -2.74 11.09
N ILE A 250 8.92 -3.56 12.14
CA ILE A 250 8.71 -3.06 13.50
C ILE A 250 9.96 -2.32 14.00
N PHE A 251 11.16 -2.90 13.83
CA PHE A 251 12.40 -2.23 14.17
C PHE A 251 12.52 -0.88 13.46
N ARG A 252 12.27 -0.83 12.15
CA ARG A 252 12.31 0.40 11.35
C ARG A 252 11.29 1.44 11.83
N ALA A 253 10.06 1.06 12.09
CA ALA A 253 9.01 1.98 12.54
C ALA A 253 9.31 2.57 13.92
N VAL A 254 9.93 1.80 14.83
CA VAL A 254 10.22 2.22 16.20
C VAL A 254 11.50 3.05 16.29
N THR A 255 12.53 2.66 15.57
CA THR A 255 13.86 3.29 15.68
C THR A 255 14.14 4.31 14.60
N ARG A 256 13.57 4.11 13.41
CA ARG A 256 13.87 4.81 12.15
C ARG A 256 15.34 4.71 11.73
N LEU A 257 15.99 3.63 12.15
CA LEU A 257 17.39 3.32 11.86
C LEU A 257 17.54 2.29 10.77
N THR A 258 18.68 2.29 10.10
CA THR A 258 19.13 1.19 9.24
C THR A 258 19.65 0.02 10.07
N ASP A 259 20.06 -1.09 9.42
CA ASP A 259 20.69 -2.23 10.08
C ASP A 259 22.05 -1.87 10.73
N GLU A 260 22.74 -0.85 10.18
CA GLU A 260 23.99 -0.28 10.71
C GLU A 260 23.73 0.74 11.84
N LEU A 261 22.49 0.83 12.33
CA LEU A 261 22.05 1.77 13.38
C LEU A 261 22.27 3.24 13.01
N GLN A 262 22.11 3.57 11.74
CA GLN A 262 22.22 4.92 11.21
C GLN A 262 20.85 5.42 10.67
N PRO A 263 20.63 6.75 10.54
CA PRO A 263 21.43 7.82 11.12
C PRO A 263 21.25 7.92 12.64
N GLU A 264 22.18 8.58 13.34
CA GLU A 264 22.04 8.85 14.77
C GLU A 264 20.70 9.56 15.07
N GLY A 265 19.95 9.03 16.05
CA GLY A 265 18.60 9.52 16.35
C GLY A 265 17.50 8.98 15.44
N GLY A 266 17.83 8.39 14.29
CA GLY A 266 16.88 7.87 13.30
C GLY A 266 16.45 8.92 12.26
N PHE A 267 16.00 8.44 11.08
CA PHE A 267 15.43 9.29 10.04
C PHE A 267 14.08 9.89 10.49
N SER A 268 13.95 11.22 10.48
CA SER A 268 12.73 11.93 10.97
C SER A 268 12.25 11.38 12.32
N PRO A 269 12.99 11.62 13.43
CA PRO A 269 12.75 10.94 14.71
C PRO A 269 11.37 11.24 15.32
N ASP A 270 10.73 12.34 14.94
CA ASP A 270 9.39 12.70 15.40
C ASP A 270 8.30 11.76 14.87
N GLU A 271 8.60 11.03 13.80
CA GLU A 271 7.71 10.05 13.20
C GLU A 271 7.90 8.61 13.75
N LYS A 272 8.68 8.43 14.82
CA LYS A 272 8.81 7.14 15.50
C LYS A 272 7.49 6.68 16.10
N LEU A 273 7.22 5.40 15.96
CA LEU A 273 6.12 4.74 16.63
C LEU A 273 6.57 3.96 17.86
N THR A 274 5.63 3.64 18.73
CA THR A 274 5.89 2.69 19.81
C THR A 274 5.89 1.25 19.27
N VAL A 275 6.52 0.32 20.00
CA VAL A 275 6.43 -1.12 19.69
C VAL A 275 4.96 -1.56 19.66
N HIS A 276 4.16 -1.10 20.61
CA HIS A 276 2.73 -1.41 20.67
C HIS A 276 1.98 -0.95 19.41
N SER A 277 2.14 0.32 19.01
CA SER A 277 1.49 0.84 17.79
C SER A 277 1.93 0.11 16.52
N SER A 278 3.22 -0.25 16.44
CA SER A 278 3.77 -1.00 15.31
C SER A 278 3.20 -2.43 15.23
N LEU A 279 3.08 -3.11 16.38
CA LEU A 279 2.42 -4.42 16.47
C LEU A 279 0.94 -4.33 16.09
N GLN A 280 0.22 -3.28 16.57
CA GLN A 280 -1.16 -3.06 16.17
C GLN A 280 -1.31 -2.86 14.67
N ALA A 281 -0.40 -2.10 14.03
CA ALA A 281 -0.44 -1.87 12.58
C ALA A 281 -0.18 -3.15 11.77
N TYR A 282 0.71 -4.05 12.22
CA TYR A 282 0.94 -5.36 11.58
C TYR A 282 -0.14 -6.41 11.87
N THR A 283 -0.95 -6.24 12.90
CA THR A 283 -1.97 -7.22 13.31
C THR A 283 -3.37 -6.66 13.09
N TYR A 284 -3.89 -5.92 14.06
CA TYR A 284 -5.24 -5.37 14.01
C TYR A 284 -5.45 -4.42 12.80
N GLY A 285 -4.49 -3.54 12.52
CA GLY A 285 -4.58 -2.58 11.42
C GLY A 285 -4.61 -3.26 10.05
N SER A 286 -3.75 -4.25 9.84
CA SER A 286 -3.68 -4.99 8.56
C SER A 286 -4.83 -6.00 8.40
N ALA A 287 -5.40 -6.54 9.50
CA ALA A 287 -6.52 -7.46 9.48
C ALA A 287 -7.88 -6.77 9.38
N PHE A 288 -7.95 -5.47 9.65
CA PHE A 288 -9.17 -4.63 9.63
C PHE A 288 -9.73 -4.43 8.20
#